data_e6f1c9d1e2fbb205d5fbc8a3b8f3f8d2
#
_entry.id   e6f1c9d1e2fbb205d5fbc8a3b8f3f8d2
#
_cell.length_a   1.000
_cell.length_b   1.000
_cell.length_c   1.000
_cell.angle_alpha   90.00
_cell.angle_beta   90.00
_cell.angle_gamma   90.00
#
_symmetry.space_group_name_H-M   'P 1'
#
loop_
_entity.id
_entity.type
_entity.pdbx_description
1 polymer ?
#
loop_
_entity_poly.entity_id
_entity_poly.type
_entity_poly.pdbx_seq_one_letter_code
_entity_poly.pdbx_strand_id
1 'polypeptide(L)'
;MIVSGFGHTRRLLEHLQRGVDWDGCGVLQLAFNAKETERQVQLAEAFPPDLLHLLDKDQAQARAGVGLDHGGLFFPEGGWVHPPALCEWQARQPGITVHVHHEVLKLRKVDGQWQAWDGEVLLASAPVVVLAGAAEVKRFAASAELPLKRIRGQITRLPQTAESAALATVVCAEGYVAPPRLGEHTLGASFDFKSDDLAPTAAEHAGNLQLLQEISPDLAQRLHAATLAPQALEGRAAFRCTSPDYLPIVGPLVDPQAFTQAYDSLRKDARHTPDAICPWLDGLYVNSGHGSRGLITAPLSGELLAAWLDNEPLPLPRSVAEACHPNRFAVRALIRSNVAKNPQ
;
A
#
# COMPACT_ATOMS: atom_id res chain seq x y z
N MET A 1 10.72 -6.36 -5.61
CA MET A 1 9.58 -6.15 -4.66
C MET A 1 8.23 -6.35 -5.31
N ILE A 2 7.83 -5.55 -6.33
CA ILE A 2 6.45 -5.59 -6.88
C ILE A 2 6.11 -6.93 -7.51
N VAL A 3 6.89 -7.45 -8.45
CA VAL A 3 6.61 -8.73 -9.12
C VAL A 3 6.61 -9.90 -8.12
N SER A 4 7.61 -9.96 -7.23
CA SER A 4 7.67 -11.01 -6.19
C SER A 4 6.50 -10.92 -5.22
N GLY A 5 6.13 -9.69 -4.81
CA GLY A 5 5.00 -9.46 -3.91
C GLY A 5 3.66 -9.80 -4.55
N PHE A 6 3.49 -9.49 -5.83
CA PHE A 6 2.30 -9.90 -6.59
C PHE A 6 2.14 -11.43 -6.58
N GLY A 7 3.19 -12.17 -6.96
CA GLY A 7 3.17 -13.64 -6.96
C GLY A 7 2.95 -14.22 -5.55
N HIS A 8 3.54 -13.61 -4.51
CA HIS A 8 3.33 -14.03 -3.12
C HIS A 8 1.86 -13.83 -2.71
N THR A 9 1.31 -12.64 -2.93
CA THR A 9 -0.09 -12.35 -2.58
C THR A 9 -1.07 -13.25 -3.36
N ARG A 10 -0.83 -13.49 -4.64
CA ARG A 10 -1.67 -14.41 -5.44
C ARG A 10 -1.79 -15.79 -4.79
N ARG A 11 -0.70 -16.37 -4.29
CA ARG A 11 -0.73 -17.67 -3.59
C ARG A 11 -1.55 -17.59 -2.29
N LEU A 12 -1.49 -16.50 -1.54
CA LEU A 12 -2.33 -16.34 -0.35
C LEU A 12 -3.82 -16.24 -0.69
N LEU A 13 -4.16 -15.61 -1.82
CA LEU A 13 -5.54 -15.46 -2.26
C LEU A 13 -6.18 -16.81 -2.66
N GLU A 14 -5.41 -17.85 -2.99
CA GLU A 14 -5.93 -19.20 -3.28
C GLU A 14 -6.65 -19.82 -2.08
N HIS A 15 -6.38 -19.33 -0.86
CA HIS A 15 -7.09 -19.74 0.36
C HIS A 15 -8.41 -19.02 0.60
N LEU A 16 -8.76 -18.04 -0.24
CA LEU A 16 -9.96 -17.22 -0.14
C LEU A 16 -10.95 -17.57 -1.26
N GLN A 17 -12.21 -17.18 -1.08
CA GLN A 17 -13.26 -17.47 -2.04
C GLN A 17 -13.17 -16.55 -3.27
N ARG A 18 -12.80 -17.12 -4.42
CA ARG A 18 -12.81 -16.40 -5.70
C ARG A 18 -14.23 -15.94 -6.07
N GLY A 19 -14.35 -14.73 -6.61
CA GLY A 19 -15.62 -14.07 -6.95
C GLY A 19 -16.31 -13.39 -5.75
N VAL A 20 -15.85 -13.66 -4.51
CA VAL A 20 -16.38 -13.05 -3.28
C VAL A 20 -15.32 -12.23 -2.55
N ASP A 21 -14.16 -12.81 -2.30
CA ASP A 21 -13.07 -12.16 -1.57
C ASP A 21 -12.02 -11.57 -2.50
N TRP A 22 -11.89 -12.13 -3.69
CA TRP A 22 -10.99 -11.67 -4.75
C TRP A 22 -11.42 -12.22 -6.10
N ASP A 23 -10.95 -11.59 -7.17
CA ASP A 23 -11.03 -12.18 -8.51
C ASP A 23 -9.83 -11.74 -9.36
N GLY A 24 -9.23 -12.72 -10.07
CA GLY A 24 -8.21 -12.51 -11.09
C GLY A 24 -8.84 -12.21 -12.45
N CYS A 25 -9.71 -11.21 -12.50
CA CYS A 25 -10.45 -10.81 -13.70
C CYS A 25 -9.64 -9.95 -14.69
N GLY A 26 -8.38 -9.68 -14.38
CA GLY A 26 -7.53 -8.75 -15.10
C GLY A 26 -7.65 -7.31 -14.60
N VAL A 27 -6.65 -6.50 -14.97
CA VAL A 27 -6.64 -5.05 -14.78
C VAL A 27 -6.26 -4.38 -16.07
N LEU A 28 -7.09 -3.44 -16.54
CA LEU A 28 -6.84 -2.60 -17.70
C LEU A 28 -6.51 -1.18 -17.24
N GLN A 29 -5.28 -0.74 -17.48
CA GLN A 29 -4.84 0.64 -17.25
C GLN A 29 -4.98 1.42 -18.54
N LEU A 30 -5.93 2.35 -18.63
CA LEU A 30 -6.19 3.13 -19.82
C LEU A 30 -5.05 4.11 -20.15
N ALA A 31 -4.77 4.28 -21.43
CA ALA A 31 -3.85 5.28 -21.97
C ALA A 31 -4.59 6.60 -22.20
N PHE A 32 -5.10 7.22 -21.14
CA PHE A 32 -6.00 8.38 -21.18
C PHE A 32 -5.34 9.71 -21.59
N ASN A 33 -4.02 9.74 -21.78
CA ASN A 33 -3.28 10.87 -22.33
C ASN A 33 -1.98 10.41 -22.99
N ALA A 34 -1.32 11.32 -23.75
CA ALA A 34 -0.11 11.02 -24.51
C ALA A 34 1.06 10.51 -23.65
N LYS A 35 1.21 11.04 -22.44
CA LYS A 35 2.27 10.62 -21.51
C LYS A 35 2.05 9.17 -21.05
N GLU A 36 0.82 8.80 -20.72
CA GLU A 36 0.48 7.43 -20.37
C GLU A 36 0.65 6.48 -21.56
N THR A 37 0.29 6.90 -22.76
CA THR A 37 0.51 6.11 -23.99
C THR A 37 2.00 5.78 -24.16
N GLU A 38 2.87 6.78 -24.10
CA GLU A 38 4.33 6.58 -24.24
C GLU A 38 4.87 5.66 -23.13
N ARG A 39 4.48 5.91 -21.88
CA ARG A 39 4.90 5.09 -20.74
C ARG A 39 4.47 3.63 -20.88
N GLN A 40 3.26 3.37 -21.36
CA GLN A 40 2.71 2.04 -21.53
C GLN A 40 3.37 1.27 -22.65
N VAL A 41 3.75 1.93 -23.76
CA VAL A 41 4.55 1.30 -24.82
C VAL A 41 5.90 0.83 -24.28
N GLN A 42 6.64 1.70 -23.56
CA GLN A 42 7.91 1.34 -22.94
C GLN A 42 7.80 0.18 -21.96
N LEU A 43 6.69 0.12 -21.18
CA LEU A 43 6.46 -0.99 -20.27
C LEU A 43 6.18 -2.29 -21.02
N ALA A 44 5.37 -2.26 -22.08
CA ALA A 44 5.05 -3.44 -22.87
C ALA A 44 6.28 -4.04 -23.59
N GLU A 45 7.25 -3.18 -23.95
CA GLU A 45 8.52 -3.62 -24.51
C GLU A 45 9.48 -4.22 -23.46
N ALA A 46 9.38 -3.76 -22.21
CA ALA A 46 10.28 -4.15 -21.13
C ALA A 46 9.87 -5.41 -20.37
N PHE A 47 8.62 -5.85 -20.51
CA PHE A 47 8.08 -6.99 -19.77
C PHE A 47 7.47 -8.06 -20.68
N PRO A 48 7.45 -9.33 -20.24
CA PRO A 48 6.83 -10.40 -21.02
C PRO A 48 5.31 -10.16 -21.20
N PRO A 49 4.73 -10.56 -22.35
CA PRO A 49 3.31 -10.36 -22.65
C PRO A 49 2.36 -11.11 -21.70
N ASP A 50 2.81 -12.17 -21.06
CA ASP A 50 2.06 -12.90 -20.04
C ASP A 50 1.86 -12.06 -18.76
N LEU A 51 2.80 -11.16 -18.48
CA LEU A 51 2.68 -10.25 -17.35
C LEU A 51 1.82 -9.02 -17.70
N LEU A 52 2.07 -8.43 -18.87
CA LEU A 52 1.34 -7.26 -19.36
C LEU A 52 1.51 -7.11 -20.88
N HIS A 53 0.46 -6.61 -21.54
CA HIS A 53 0.50 -6.31 -22.98
C HIS A 53 -0.48 -5.19 -23.32
N LEU A 54 -0.23 -4.52 -24.45
CA LEU A 54 -1.12 -3.46 -24.94
C LEU A 54 -2.36 -4.06 -25.58
N LEU A 55 -3.48 -3.40 -25.34
CA LEU A 55 -4.75 -3.58 -26.05
C LEU A 55 -5.09 -2.28 -26.77
N ASP A 56 -5.53 -2.38 -28.04
CA ASP A 56 -6.18 -1.26 -28.72
C ASP A 56 -7.57 -0.97 -28.10
N LYS A 57 -8.24 0.05 -28.58
CA LYS A 57 -9.55 0.44 -28.04
C LYS A 57 -10.59 -0.67 -28.14
N ASP A 58 -10.69 -1.34 -29.28
CA ASP A 58 -11.71 -2.37 -29.52
C ASP A 58 -11.44 -3.62 -28.67
N GLN A 59 -10.20 -4.02 -28.57
CA GLN A 59 -9.75 -5.11 -27.68
C GLN A 59 -10.01 -4.78 -26.21
N ALA A 60 -9.74 -3.53 -25.81
CA ALA A 60 -9.98 -3.06 -24.45
C ALA A 60 -11.47 -3.09 -24.09
N GLN A 61 -12.35 -2.61 -24.99
CA GLN A 61 -13.80 -2.68 -24.83
C GLN A 61 -14.30 -4.11 -24.74
N ALA A 62 -13.84 -4.98 -25.65
CA ALA A 62 -14.19 -6.39 -25.62
C ALA A 62 -13.78 -7.09 -24.32
N ARG A 63 -12.60 -6.73 -23.78
CA ARG A 63 -12.10 -7.26 -22.52
C ARG A 63 -12.84 -6.72 -21.31
N ALA A 64 -13.19 -5.43 -21.32
CA ALA A 64 -13.89 -4.78 -20.23
C ALA A 64 -15.41 -5.08 -20.19
N GLY A 65 -16.02 -5.43 -21.33
CA GLY A 65 -17.48 -5.63 -21.43
C GLY A 65 -18.28 -4.33 -21.44
N VAL A 66 -17.62 -3.17 -21.51
CA VAL A 66 -18.20 -1.84 -21.51
C VAL A 66 -17.50 -0.95 -22.53
N GLY A 67 -18.16 0.11 -22.99
CA GLY A 67 -17.59 1.10 -23.90
C GLY A 67 -16.47 1.89 -23.23
N LEU A 68 -15.33 2.01 -23.92
CA LEU A 68 -14.16 2.76 -23.49
C LEU A 68 -13.68 3.67 -24.64
N ASP A 69 -13.10 4.83 -24.31
CA ASP A 69 -12.58 5.75 -25.32
C ASP A 69 -11.12 5.52 -25.67
N HIS A 70 -10.41 4.73 -24.85
CA HIS A 70 -8.99 4.46 -25.00
C HIS A 70 -8.69 2.96 -24.90
N GLY A 71 -7.63 2.52 -25.59
CA GLY A 71 -6.94 1.29 -25.28
C GLY A 71 -6.05 1.47 -24.03
N GLY A 72 -5.21 0.50 -23.77
CA GLY A 72 -4.32 0.59 -22.62
C GLY A 72 -3.50 -0.65 -22.36
N LEU A 73 -2.82 -0.65 -21.23
CA LEU A 73 -1.99 -1.76 -20.76
C LEU A 73 -2.83 -2.74 -19.95
N PHE A 74 -2.87 -3.98 -20.38
CA PHE A 74 -3.62 -5.04 -19.72
C PHE A 74 -2.71 -5.95 -18.92
N PHE A 75 -3.10 -6.25 -17.69
CA PHE A 75 -2.45 -7.17 -16.76
C PHE A 75 -3.36 -8.39 -16.57
N PRO A 76 -3.15 -9.49 -17.31
CA PRO A 76 -4.08 -10.62 -17.34
C PRO A 76 -4.28 -11.31 -15.98
N GLU A 77 -3.21 -11.39 -15.18
CA GLU A 77 -3.23 -12.00 -13.85
C GLU A 77 -3.66 -11.03 -12.72
N GLY A 78 -3.88 -9.75 -13.07
CA GLY A 78 -4.39 -8.75 -12.14
C GLY A 78 -5.84 -8.99 -11.75
N GLY A 79 -6.37 -8.11 -10.90
CA GLY A 79 -7.76 -8.20 -10.47
C GLY A 79 -8.05 -7.34 -9.26
N TRP A 80 -9.08 -7.72 -8.51
CA TRP A 80 -9.46 -7.05 -7.27
C TRP A 80 -9.39 -7.99 -6.08
N VAL A 81 -9.21 -7.42 -4.91
CA VAL A 81 -9.20 -8.12 -3.62
C VAL A 81 -10.04 -7.33 -2.63
N HIS A 82 -10.77 -8.02 -1.75
CA HIS A 82 -11.39 -7.46 -0.56
C HIS A 82 -10.38 -7.51 0.61
N PRO A 83 -9.70 -6.40 0.95
CA PRO A 83 -8.61 -6.43 1.92
C PRO A 83 -9.01 -6.96 3.30
N PRO A 84 -10.24 -6.67 3.82
CA PRO A 84 -10.67 -7.24 5.09
C PRO A 84 -10.67 -8.77 5.11
N ALA A 85 -11.10 -9.44 4.02
CA ALA A 85 -11.12 -10.90 3.95
C ALA A 85 -9.71 -11.50 4.06
N LEU A 86 -8.73 -10.90 3.36
CA LEU A 86 -7.32 -11.32 3.47
C LEU A 86 -6.78 -11.12 4.89
N CYS A 87 -7.03 -9.97 5.50
CA CYS A 87 -6.59 -9.68 6.87
C CYS A 87 -7.23 -10.65 7.87
N GLU A 88 -8.52 -10.93 7.73
CA GLU A 88 -9.25 -11.83 8.60
C GLU A 88 -8.74 -13.27 8.48
N TRP A 89 -8.50 -13.73 7.24
CA TRP A 89 -7.93 -15.05 7.01
C TRP A 89 -6.54 -15.19 7.65
N GLN A 90 -5.67 -14.20 7.47
CA GLN A 90 -4.34 -14.19 8.10
C GLN A 90 -4.45 -14.17 9.63
N ALA A 91 -5.33 -13.36 10.19
CA ALA A 91 -5.52 -13.25 11.64
C ALA A 91 -6.08 -14.52 12.31
N ARG A 92 -6.74 -15.39 11.53
CA ARG A 92 -7.28 -16.68 12.02
C ARG A 92 -6.30 -17.84 11.91
N GLN A 93 -5.07 -17.62 11.46
CA GLN A 93 -4.09 -18.70 11.37
C GLN A 93 -3.74 -19.26 12.77
N PRO A 94 -3.42 -20.57 12.88
CA PRO A 94 -3.03 -21.16 14.14
C PRO A 94 -1.88 -20.40 14.82
N GLY A 95 -1.95 -20.24 16.12
CA GLY A 95 -0.93 -19.54 16.92
C GLY A 95 -1.08 -18.02 16.94
N ILE A 96 -2.06 -17.44 16.22
CA ILE A 96 -2.34 -16.01 16.24
C ILE A 96 -3.50 -15.71 17.19
N THR A 97 -3.31 -14.77 18.10
CA THR A 97 -4.37 -14.23 18.96
C THR A 97 -4.55 -12.75 18.66
N VAL A 98 -5.78 -12.34 18.34
CA VAL A 98 -6.12 -10.96 18.05
C VAL A 98 -6.83 -10.34 19.24
N HIS A 99 -6.27 -9.27 19.76
CA HIS A 99 -6.87 -8.45 20.82
C HIS A 99 -7.37 -7.14 20.21
N VAL A 100 -8.67 -6.98 20.10
CA VAL A 100 -9.33 -5.75 19.64
C VAL A 100 -9.68 -4.85 20.82
N HIS A 101 -9.94 -3.57 20.54
CA HIS A 101 -10.27 -2.55 21.56
C HIS A 101 -9.16 -2.31 22.60
N HIS A 102 -7.91 -2.56 22.22
CA HIS A 102 -6.73 -2.28 23.03
C HIS A 102 -5.82 -1.32 22.26
N GLU A 103 -5.67 -0.12 22.75
CA GLU A 103 -4.79 0.88 22.16
C GLU A 103 -3.43 0.85 22.84
N VAL A 104 -2.38 0.56 22.08
CA VAL A 104 -1.01 0.64 22.62
C VAL A 104 -0.54 2.08 22.55
N LEU A 105 -0.45 2.73 23.69
CA LEU A 105 0.00 4.12 23.83
C LEU A 105 1.50 4.23 24.10
N LYS A 106 2.09 3.21 24.71
CA LYS A 106 3.48 3.24 25.15
C LYS A 106 4.16 1.88 25.03
N LEU A 107 5.43 1.91 24.65
CA LEU A 107 6.32 0.76 24.68
C LEU A 107 7.47 1.01 25.67
N ARG A 108 7.79 0.02 26.46
CA ARG A 108 8.95 0.02 27.36
C ARG A 108 9.70 -1.29 27.24
N LYS A 109 11.04 -1.28 27.37
CA LYS A 109 11.83 -2.50 27.49
C LYS A 109 12.19 -2.70 28.96
N VAL A 110 11.79 -3.82 29.54
CA VAL A 110 12.03 -4.18 30.95
C VAL A 110 12.51 -5.62 30.97
N ASP A 111 13.65 -5.88 31.58
CA ASP A 111 14.26 -7.21 31.72
C ASP A 111 14.33 -8.01 30.40
N GLY A 112 14.74 -7.31 29.33
CA GLY A 112 14.86 -7.90 27.99
C GLY A 112 13.55 -8.06 27.21
N GLN A 113 12.40 -7.81 27.84
CA GLN A 113 11.07 -7.91 27.23
C GLN A 113 10.53 -6.53 26.84
N TRP A 114 9.90 -6.45 25.69
CA TRP A 114 9.10 -5.30 25.30
C TRP A 114 7.70 -5.41 25.91
N GLN A 115 7.28 -4.35 26.59
CA GLN A 115 5.97 -4.23 27.21
C GLN A 115 5.13 -3.20 26.46
N ALA A 116 3.92 -3.60 26.07
CA ALA A 116 2.91 -2.74 25.45
C ALA A 116 1.90 -2.30 26.51
N TRP A 117 1.68 -0.98 26.59
CA TRP A 117 0.84 -0.36 27.62
C TRP A 117 -0.25 0.50 27.01
N ASP A 118 -1.47 0.44 27.59
CA ASP A 118 -2.53 1.41 27.44
C ASP A 118 -2.60 2.25 28.72
N GLY A 119 -1.99 3.43 28.72
CA GLY A 119 -1.79 4.22 29.92
C GLY A 119 -1.01 3.46 30.98
N GLU A 120 -1.68 3.09 32.07
CA GLU A 120 -1.11 2.35 33.21
C GLU A 120 -1.38 0.84 33.15
N VAL A 121 -2.14 0.36 32.14
CA VAL A 121 -2.48 -1.04 31.99
C VAL A 121 -1.46 -1.74 31.09
N LEU A 122 -0.81 -2.79 31.59
CA LEU A 122 0.03 -3.67 30.79
C LEU A 122 -0.84 -4.58 29.93
N LEU A 123 -0.77 -4.43 28.61
CA LEU A 123 -1.55 -5.21 27.65
C LEU A 123 -0.84 -6.51 27.26
N ALA A 124 0.47 -6.43 27.02
CA ALA A 124 1.27 -7.56 26.58
C ALA A 124 2.75 -7.37 26.90
N SER A 125 3.48 -8.48 27.01
CA SER A 125 4.94 -8.50 27.11
C SER A 125 5.50 -9.60 26.22
N ALA A 126 6.51 -9.27 25.41
CA ALA A 126 7.14 -10.21 24.47
C ALA A 126 8.61 -9.83 24.19
N PRO A 127 9.48 -10.78 23.83
CA PRO A 127 10.86 -10.47 23.43
C PRO A 127 10.93 -9.69 22.10
N VAL A 128 9.91 -9.82 21.26
CA VAL A 128 9.85 -9.19 19.94
C VAL A 128 8.55 -8.42 19.77
N VAL A 129 8.64 -7.20 19.22
CA VAL A 129 7.52 -6.35 18.83
C VAL A 129 7.71 -5.86 17.40
N VAL A 130 6.66 -5.98 16.60
CA VAL A 130 6.58 -5.40 15.26
C VAL A 130 5.58 -4.26 15.26
N LEU A 131 6.04 -3.06 14.94
CA LEU A 131 5.19 -1.88 14.75
C LEU A 131 4.58 -1.91 13.36
N ALA A 132 3.30 -2.28 13.24
CA ALA A 132 2.58 -2.41 11.97
C ALA A 132 1.36 -1.47 11.85
N GLY A 133 1.25 -0.46 12.70
CA GLY A 133 0.14 0.47 12.80
C GLY A 133 0.15 1.61 11.77
N ALA A 134 0.68 1.40 10.55
CA ALA A 134 0.79 2.41 9.49
C ALA A 134 1.43 3.72 10.00
N ALA A 135 0.75 4.87 9.89
CA ALA A 135 1.29 6.16 10.34
C ALA A 135 1.33 6.29 11.86
N GLU A 136 0.51 5.51 12.57
CA GLU A 136 0.43 5.54 14.04
C GLU A 136 1.70 5.01 14.73
N VAL A 137 2.55 4.30 14.00
CA VAL A 137 3.87 3.88 14.53
C VAL A 137 4.71 5.08 14.98
N LYS A 138 4.46 6.28 14.45
CA LYS A 138 5.18 7.51 14.81
C LYS A 138 4.92 7.98 16.25
N ARG A 139 3.95 7.42 16.95
CA ARG A 139 3.72 7.73 18.37
C ARG A 139 4.83 7.18 19.30
N PHE A 140 5.56 6.17 18.82
CA PHE A 140 6.64 5.56 19.60
C PHE A 140 7.98 6.24 19.31
N ALA A 141 8.75 6.54 20.34
CA ALA A 141 10.00 7.30 20.22
C ALA A 141 10.98 6.70 19.18
N ALA A 142 11.10 5.37 19.11
CA ALA A 142 11.98 4.68 18.18
C ALA A 142 11.61 4.86 16.70
N SER A 143 10.38 5.21 16.40
CA SER A 143 9.85 5.35 15.03
C SER A 143 9.27 6.75 14.74
N ALA A 144 9.36 7.70 15.69
CA ALA A 144 8.82 9.05 15.57
C ALA A 144 9.37 9.81 14.34
N GLU A 145 10.66 9.63 14.05
CA GLU A 145 11.37 10.30 12.96
C GLU A 145 11.21 9.60 11.60
N LEU A 146 10.48 8.48 11.52
CA LEU A 146 10.21 7.86 10.24
C LEU A 146 9.38 8.80 9.35
N PRO A 147 9.80 9.04 8.10
CA PRO A 147 9.17 10.04 7.23
C PRO A 147 7.89 9.51 6.60
N LEU A 148 6.97 9.05 7.42
CA LEU A 148 5.67 8.55 7.01
C LEU A 148 4.68 9.69 6.84
N LYS A 149 3.88 9.63 5.77
CA LYS A 149 2.80 10.58 5.47
C LYS A 149 1.48 9.84 5.34
N ARG A 150 0.42 10.45 5.88
CA ARG A 150 -0.96 10.04 5.64
C ARG A 150 -1.45 10.69 4.36
N ILE A 151 -2.16 9.93 3.55
CA ILE A 151 -2.90 10.43 2.39
C ILE A 151 -4.30 9.86 2.51
N ARG A 152 -5.26 10.72 2.79
CA ARG A 152 -6.66 10.34 2.86
C ARG A 152 -7.17 10.00 1.47
N GLY A 153 -8.02 8.99 1.37
CA GLY A 153 -8.71 8.63 0.15
C GLY A 153 -10.06 8.04 0.45
N GLN A 154 -11.07 8.49 -0.31
CA GLN A 154 -12.43 8.01 -0.23
C GLN A 154 -12.77 7.20 -1.47
N ILE A 155 -13.38 6.05 -1.26
CA ILE A 155 -14.06 5.27 -2.29
C ILE A 155 -15.57 5.53 -2.25
N THR A 156 -16.23 5.30 -3.40
CA THR A 156 -17.68 5.29 -3.52
C THR A 156 -18.15 3.90 -3.89
N ARG A 157 -19.26 3.46 -3.33
CA ARG A 157 -19.94 2.21 -3.70
C ARG A 157 -21.20 2.55 -4.48
N LEU A 158 -21.42 1.87 -5.60
CA LEU A 158 -22.62 2.01 -6.42
C LEU A 158 -23.30 0.65 -6.58
N PRO A 159 -24.62 0.58 -6.35
CA PRO A 159 -25.37 -0.62 -6.65
C PRO A 159 -25.23 -1.00 -8.13
N GLN A 160 -25.04 -2.28 -8.38
CA GLN A 160 -25.02 -2.86 -9.72
C GLN A 160 -26.38 -2.71 -10.39
N THR A 161 -26.39 -2.39 -11.68
CA THR A 161 -27.56 -2.55 -12.56
C THR A 161 -27.40 -3.80 -13.43
N ALA A 162 -28.46 -4.20 -14.13
CA ALA A 162 -28.40 -5.32 -15.08
C ALA A 162 -27.35 -5.06 -16.18
N GLU A 163 -27.28 -3.81 -16.67
CA GLU A 163 -26.37 -3.41 -17.74
C GLU A 163 -24.93 -3.25 -17.26
N SER A 164 -24.72 -2.76 -16.03
CA SER A 164 -23.39 -2.57 -15.46
C SER A 164 -22.71 -3.87 -15.04
N ALA A 165 -23.49 -4.94 -14.84
CA ALA A 165 -22.99 -6.29 -14.55
C ALA A 165 -22.06 -6.84 -15.65
N ALA A 166 -22.11 -6.25 -16.85
CA ALA A 166 -21.23 -6.61 -17.96
C ALA A 166 -19.75 -6.23 -17.73
N LEU A 167 -19.45 -5.35 -16.77
CA LEU A 167 -18.06 -5.00 -16.47
C LEU A 167 -17.29 -6.23 -16.00
N ALA A 168 -16.35 -6.71 -16.81
CA ALA A 168 -15.67 -7.99 -16.66
C ALA A 168 -14.23 -7.89 -16.12
N THR A 169 -13.63 -6.68 -16.09
CA THR A 169 -12.27 -6.45 -15.60
C THR A 169 -12.19 -5.15 -14.80
N VAL A 170 -11.17 -4.99 -13.98
CA VAL A 170 -10.90 -3.70 -13.32
C VAL A 170 -10.39 -2.72 -14.35
N VAL A 171 -11.00 -1.55 -14.45
CA VAL A 171 -10.57 -0.48 -15.36
C VAL A 171 -10.00 0.68 -14.53
N CYS A 172 -8.80 1.08 -14.86
CA CYS A 172 -8.04 2.14 -14.18
C CYS A 172 -7.67 3.26 -15.17
N ALA A 173 -7.73 4.51 -14.70
CA ALA A 173 -7.17 5.70 -15.32
C ALA A 173 -6.51 6.57 -14.21
N GLU A 174 -6.97 7.79 -13.97
CA GLU A 174 -6.63 8.55 -12.75
C GLU A 174 -7.31 7.98 -11.51
N GLY A 175 -8.50 7.37 -11.70
CA GLY A 175 -9.20 6.55 -10.71
C GLY A 175 -9.29 5.10 -11.17
N TYR A 176 -10.23 4.36 -10.59
CA TYR A 176 -10.54 2.98 -10.96
C TYR A 176 -12.01 2.64 -10.73
N VAL A 177 -12.50 1.65 -11.46
CA VAL A 177 -13.76 0.97 -11.19
C VAL A 177 -13.56 -0.53 -11.30
N ALA A 178 -14.11 -1.28 -10.34
CA ALA A 178 -14.04 -2.73 -10.31
C ALA A 178 -15.35 -3.40 -10.75
N PRO A 179 -15.29 -4.62 -11.30
CA PRO A 179 -16.47 -5.47 -11.45
C PRO A 179 -17.27 -5.54 -10.15
N PRO A 180 -18.58 -5.81 -10.22
CA PRO A 180 -19.41 -5.78 -9.04
C PRO A 180 -19.05 -6.94 -8.10
N ARG A 181 -18.92 -6.63 -6.82
CA ARG A 181 -18.79 -7.59 -5.72
C ARG A 181 -20.06 -7.54 -4.88
N LEU A 182 -20.73 -8.67 -4.72
CA LEU A 182 -21.98 -8.77 -3.93
C LEU A 182 -23.04 -7.71 -4.33
N GLY A 183 -23.13 -7.44 -5.62
CA GLY A 183 -24.12 -6.50 -6.16
C GLY A 183 -23.70 -5.02 -6.11
N GLU A 184 -22.44 -4.71 -5.81
CA GLU A 184 -21.94 -3.34 -5.75
C GLU A 184 -20.62 -3.17 -6.52
N HIS A 185 -20.50 -2.11 -7.29
CA HIS A 185 -19.25 -1.61 -7.83
C HIS A 185 -18.52 -0.75 -6.80
N THR A 186 -17.20 -0.87 -6.75
CA THR A 186 -16.33 0.07 -6.02
C THR A 186 -15.58 0.93 -7.00
N LEU A 187 -15.66 2.23 -6.80
CA LEU A 187 -14.92 3.21 -7.60
C LEU A 187 -14.18 4.21 -6.71
N GLY A 188 -13.11 4.76 -7.22
CA GLY A 188 -12.30 5.72 -6.51
C GLY A 188 -10.90 5.89 -7.12
N ALA A 189 -10.07 6.52 -6.41
CA ALA A 189 -10.32 7.10 -5.11
C ALA A 189 -9.81 8.54 -5.09
N SER A 190 -10.39 9.33 -4.22
CA SER A 190 -9.87 10.66 -3.97
C SER A 190 -8.47 10.62 -3.33
N PHE A 191 -7.75 11.76 -3.41
CA PHE A 191 -6.46 11.98 -2.75
C PHE A 191 -6.51 13.32 -2.01
N ASP A 192 -6.56 13.28 -0.69
CA ASP A 192 -6.49 14.48 0.15
C ASP A 192 -5.28 14.39 1.09
N PHE A 193 -4.43 15.40 1.01
CA PHE A 193 -3.18 15.51 1.77
C PHE A 193 -3.32 16.36 3.04
N LYS A 194 -4.51 16.89 3.31
CA LYS A 194 -4.74 17.91 4.35
C LYS A 194 -5.73 17.46 5.40
N SER A 195 -6.75 16.70 5.03
CA SER A 195 -7.81 16.29 5.95
C SER A 195 -7.40 15.10 6.79
N ASP A 196 -7.65 15.17 8.08
CA ASP A 196 -7.57 14.05 9.03
C ASP A 196 -8.96 13.46 9.36
N ASP A 197 -10.05 14.02 8.83
CA ASP A 197 -11.40 13.50 9.02
C ASP A 197 -11.64 12.28 8.12
N LEU A 198 -12.15 11.20 8.69
CA LEU A 198 -12.49 9.96 7.98
C LEU A 198 -13.96 9.86 7.62
N ALA A 199 -14.79 10.86 7.93
CA ALA A 199 -16.17 10.90 7.44
C ALA A 199 -16.19 11.03 5.91
N PRO A 200 -16.93 10.18 5.18
CA PRO A 200 -17.15 10.35 3.76
C PRO A 200 -17.83 11.68 3.45
N THR A 201 -17.44 12.34 2.34
CA THR A 201 -18.01 13.62 1.93
C THR A 201 -18.72 13.51 0.59
N ALA A 202 -19.79 14.28 0.42
CA ALA A 202 -20.50 14.36 -0.86
C ALA A 202 -19.63 14.93 -1.99
N ALA A 203 -18.70 15.83 -1.68
CA ALA A 203 -17.79 16.40 -2.65
C ALA A 203 -16.86 15.33 -3.26
N GLU A 204 -16.35 14.41 -2.43
CA GLU A 204 -15.50 13.32 -2.92
C GLU A 204 -16.33 12.24 -3.66
N HIS A 205 -17.56 12.00 -3.25
CA HIS A 205 -18.48 11.17 -4.04
C HIS A 205 -18.72 11.75 -5.43
N ALA A 206 -18.97 13.06 -5.52
CA ALA A 206 -19.11 13.75 -6.81
C ALA A 206 -17.83 13.64 -7.66
N GLY A 207 -16.66 13.83 -7.06
CA GLY A 207 -15.39 13.65 -7.74
C GLY A 207 -15.18 12.22 -8.26
N ASN A 208 -15.54 11.20 -7.46
CA ASN A 208 -15.48 9.81 -7.89
C ASN A 208 -16.46 9.50 -9.04
N LEU A 209 -17.68 10.08 -9.05
CA LEU A 209 -18.60 9.96 -10.18
C LEU A 209 -18.03 10.62 -11.45
N GLN A 210 -17.34 11.75 -11.32
CA GLN A 210 -16.65 12.38 -12.44
C GLN A 210 -15.53 11.48 -12.98
N LEU A 211 -14.69 10.89 -12.12
CA LEU A 211 -13.68 9.91 -12.53
C LEU A 211 -14.30 8.71 -13.27
N LEU A 212 -15.47 8.23 -12.83
CA LEU A 212 -16.19 7.18 -13.54
C LEU A 212 -16.59 7.63 -14.96
N GLN A 213 -17.08 8.86 -15.10
CA GLN A 213 -17.44 9.42 -16.41
C GLN A 213 -16.22 9.55 -17.34
N GLU A 214 -15.04 9.87 -16.79
CA GLU A 214 -13.78 9.96 -17.53
C GLU A 214 -13.22 8.58 -17.91
N ILE A 215 -13.40 7.57 -17.05
CA ILE A 215 -12.98 6.19 -17.31
C ILE A 215 -13.83 5.55 -18.39
N SER A 216 -15.16 5.64 -18.26
CA SER A 216 -16.13 5.03 -19.17
C SER A 216 -17.46 5.77 -19.13
N PRO A 217 -17.71 6.66 -20.10
CA PRO A 217 -19.03 7.31 -20.25
C PRO A 217 -20.18 6.30 -20.38
N ASP A 218 -19.94 5.18 -21.07
CA ASP A 218 -20.90 4.09 -21.23
C ASP A 218 -21.26 3.43 -19.89
N LEU A 219 -20.26 3.09 -19.06
CA LEU A 219 -20.52 2.51 -17.74
C LEU A 219 -21.19 3.51 -16.80
N ALA A 220 -20.81 4.79 -16.85
CA ALA A 220 -21.47 5.85 -16.10
C ALA A 220 -22.95 5.99 -16.47
N GLN A 221 -23.28 5.85 -17.75
CA GLN A 221 -24.65 5.82 -18.24
C GLN A 221 -25.40 4.58 -17.72
N ARG A 222 -24.82 3.39 -17.82
CA ARG A 222 -25.40 2.13 -17.33
C ARG A 222 -25.67 2.15 -15.83
N LEU A 223 -24.85 2.85 -15.05
CA LEU A 223 -25.00 3.06 -13.61
C LEU A 223 -25.89 4.26 -13.26
N HIS A 224 -26.46 4.96 -14.27
CA HIS A 224 -27.26 6.16 -14.08
C HIS A 224 -26.55 7.26 -13.27
N ALA A 225 -25.22 7.35 -13.39
CA ALA A 225 -24.35 8.17 -12.54
C ALA A 225 -24.77 9.66 -12.50
N ALA A 226 -25.27 10.20 -13.63
CA ALA A 226 -25.73 11.59 -13.75
C ALA A 226 -26.97 11.91 -12.90
N THR A 227 -27.73 10.91 -12.48
CA THR A 227 -28.96 11.08 -11.68
C THR A 227 -28.75 10.80 -10.18
N LEU A 228 -27.57 10.33 -9.81
CA LEU A 228 -27.25 9.99 -8.41
C LEU A 228 -26.98 11.26 -7.60
N ALA A 229 -27.58 11.34 -6.42
CA ALA A 229 -27.32 12.41 -5.48
C ALA A 229 -26.09 12.07 -4.63
N PRO A 230 -24.97 12.82 -4.74
CA PRO A 230 -23.73 12.48 -4.00
C PRO A 230 -23.92 12.38 -2.48
N GLN A 231 -24.89 13.09 -1.91
CA GLN A 231 -25.22 13.07 -0.48
C GLN A 231 -25.84 11.74 -0.01
N ALA A 232 -26.42 10.97 -0.93
CA ALA A 232 -27.06 9.69 -0.63
C ALA A 232 -26.14 8.49 -0.92
N LEU A 233 -24.93 8.72 -1.43
CA LEU A 233 -24.01 7.66 -1.77
C LEU A 233 -23.26 7.13 -0.54
N GLU A 234 -23.03 5.83 -0.55
CA GLU A 234 -22.23 5.17 0.44
C GLU A 234 -20.77 5.03 0.01
N GLY A 235 -19.88 4.99 0.98
CA GLY A 235 -18.46 4.84 0.73
C GLY A 235 -17.66 4.69 2.01
N ARG A 236 -16.35 4.75 1.86
CA ARG A 236 -15.42 4.68 2.98
C ARG A 236 -14.22 5.58 2.70
N ALA A 237 -13.83 6.35 3.71
CA ALA A 237 -12.55 7.05 3.70
C ALA A 237 -11.55 6.34 4.62
N ALA A 238 -10.28 6.36 4.24
CA ALA A 238 -9.19 5.81 5.02
C ALA A 238 -7.86 6.49 4.64
N PHE A 239 -6.83 6.30 5.48
CA PHE A 239 -5.49 6.79 5.19
C PHE A 239 -4.64 5.72 4.49
N ARG A 240 -4.00 6.12 3.39
CA ARG A 240 -2.79 5.45 2.89
C ARG A 240 -1.61 6.00 3.68
N CYS A 241 -0.72 5.13 4.11
CA CYS A 241 0.52 5.52 4.76
C CYS A 241 1.67 5.29 3.78
N THR A 242 2.36 6.35 3.38
CA THR A 242 3.43 6.27 2.39
C THR A 242 4.75 6.83 2.90
N SER A 243 5.84 6.28 2.39
CA SER A 243 7.20 6.80 2.51
C SER A 243 7.53 7.77 1.36
N PRO A 244 8.55 8.63 1.48
CA PRO A 244 8.93 9.57 0.42
C PRO A 244 9.42 8.94 -0.88
N ASP A 245 9.95 7.71 -0.82
CA ASP A 245 10.48 6.98 -1.97
C ASP A 245 9.54 5.87 -2.46
N TYR A 246 8.32 5.82 -1.92
CA TYR A 246 7.27 4.86 -2.26
C TYR A 246 7.65 3.39 -2.02
N LEU A 247 8.77 3.11 -1.35
CA LEU A 247 9.12 1.77 -0.88
C LEU A 247 8.62 1.60 0.58
N PRO A 248 8.18 0.41 0.97
CA PRO A 248 7.80 0.18 2.36
C PRO A 248 8.99 0.36 3.30
N ILE A 249 8.71 0.57 4.56
CA ILE A 249 9.69 0.65 5.64
C ILE A 249 9.57 -0.63 6.46
N VAL A 250 10.57 -1.52 6.32
CA VAL A 250 10.52 -2.87 6.88
C VAL A 250 11.87 -3.21 7.49
N GLY A 251 11.89 -3.61 8.74
CA GLY A 251 13.11 -4.09 9.40
C GLY A 251 13.30 -3.64 10.84
N PRO A 252 14.47 -3.95 11.44
CA PRO A 252 14.80 -3.60 12.81
C PRO A 252 14.94 -2.08 12.98
N LEU A 253 14.60 -1.60 14.17
CA LEU A 253 14.75 -0.20 14.55
C LEU A 253 16.03 0.01 15.37
N VAL A 254 16.51 1.23 15.36
CA VAL A 254 17.67 1.69 16.12
C VAL A 254 17.27 2.75 17.14
N ASP A 255 18.11 2.97 18.14
CA ASP A 255 18.05 4.20 18.92
C ASP A 255 18.43 5.40 18.00
N PRO A 256 17.54 6.37 17.73
CA PRO A 256 17.81 7.42 16.76
C PRO A 256 18.96 8.35 17.18
N GLN A 257 19.12 8.61 18.47
CA GLN A 257 20.16 9.49 18.97
C GLN A 257 21.52 8.80 18.91
N ALA A 258 21.61 7.57 19.44
CA ALA A 258 22.80 6.78 19.37
C ALA A 258 23.25 6.49 17.92
N PHE A 259 22.29 6.25 17.00
CA PHE A 259 22.58 6.09 15.57
C PHE A 259 23.21 7.33 14.97
N THR A 260 22.63 8.50 15.25
CA THR A 260 23.14 9.79 14.76
C THR A 260 24.57 10.04 15.25
N GLN A 261 24.88 9.69 16.51
CA GLN A 261 26.22 9.84 17.08
C GLN A 261 27.23 8.84 16.47
N ALA A 262 26.85 7.56 16.39
CA ALA A 262 27.72 6.50 15.88
C ALA A 262 28.07 6.69 14.38
N TYR A 263 27.13 7.26 13.61
CA TYR A 263 27.27 7.44 12.17
C TYR A 263 27.53 8.90 11.74
N ASP A 264 27.90 9.79 12.66
CA ASP A 264 28.14 11.24 12.38
C ASP A 264 29.20 11.49 11.31
N SER A 265 30.17 10.58 11.15
CA SER A 265 31.20 10.67 10.09
C SER A 265 30.62 10.73 8.67
N LEU A 266 29.41 10.18 8.43
CA LEU A 266 28.70 10.28 7.16
C LEU A 266 28.34 11.73 6.78
N ARG A 267 28.30 12.63 7.73
CA ARG A 267 28.12 14.07 7.47
C ARG A 267 29.33 14.69 6.76
N LYS A 268 30.52 14.12 6.97
CA LYS A 268 31.78 14.62 6.40
C LYS A 268 32.11 13.92 5.08
N ASP A 269 31.91 12.61 5.06
CA ASP A 269 32.18 11.79 3.87
C ASP A 269 31.08 10.72 3.71
N ALA A 270 30.25 10.88 2.69
CA ALA A 270 29.17 9.96 2.35
C ALA A 270 29.65 8.56 1.92
N ARG A 271 30.94 8.41 1.60
CA ARG A 271 31.55 7.13 1.20
C ARG A 271 32.21 6.41 2.38
N HIS A 272 32.35 7.12 3.50
CA HIS A 272 32.95 6.51 4.70
C HIS A 272 32.06 5.39 5.22
N THR A 273 32.67 4.25 5.54
CA THR A 273 31.99 3.17 6.26
C THR A 273 32.35 3.32 7.74
N PRO A 274 31.43 3.76 8.61
CA PRO A 274 31.73 3.92 10.02
C PRO A 274 32.11 2.59 10.65
N ASP A 275 33.22 2.55 11.39
CA ASP A 275 33.59 1.41 12.24
C ASP A 275 32.87 1.56 13.58
N ALA A 276 31.56 1.30 13.55
CA ALA A 276 30.69 1.45 14.70
C ALA A 276 29.66 0.32 14.74
N ILE A 277 29.40 -0.18 15.92
CA ILE A 277 28.29 -1.13 16.14
C ILE A 277 26.99 -0.36 15.99
N CYS A 278 26.10 -0.87 15.13
CA CYS A 278 24.79 -0.26 14.96
C CYS A 278 23.97 -0.38 16.27
N PRO A 279 23.43 0.72 16.80
CA PRO A 279 22.72 0.73 18.07
C PRO A 279 21.28 0.21 17.90
N TRP A 280 21.14 -1.08 17.66
CA TRP A 280 19.85 -1.74 17.50
C TRP A 280 19.02 -1.70 18.79
N LEU A 281 17.74 -1.50 18.63
CA LEU A 281 16.75 -1.75 19.69
C LEU A 281 16.31 -3.22 19.56
N ASP A 282 17.12 -4.12 20.17
CA ASP A 282 16.91 -5.56 20.05
C ASP A 282 15.46 -5.97 20.29
N GLY A 283 14.91 -6.72 19.33
CA GLY A 283 13.53 -7.20 19.34
C GLY A 283 12.49 -6.16 18.89
N LEU A 284 12.89 -4.96 18.44
CA LEU A 284 11.95 -3.97 17.95
C LEU A 284 12.05 -3.76 16.43
N TYR A 285 10.96 -3.99 15.74
CA TYR A 285 10.87 -3.94 14.28
C TYR A 285 9.72 -3.04 13.82
N VAL A 286 9.75 -2.66 12.53
CA VAL A 286 8.69 -1.91 11.88
C VAL A 286 8.31 -2.56 10.55
N ASN A 287 7.00 -2.53 10.22
CA ASN A 287 6.45 -2.86 8.91
C ASN A 287 5.37 -1.84 8.55
N SER A 288 5.71 -0.86 7.71
CA SER A 288 4.83 0.28 7.41
C SER A 288 5.17 0.93 6.08
N GLY A 289 4.45 1.99 5.72
CA GLY A 289 4.76 2.84 4.56
C GLY A 289 4.43 2.23 3.21
N HIS A 290 3.46 1.32 3.13
CA HIS A 290 3.10 0.59 1.90
C HIS A 290 2.37 1.43 0.84
N GLY A 291 1.87 2.61 1.20
CA GLY A 291 1.16 3.51 0.30
C GLY A 291 -0.08 2.86 -0.33
N SER A 292 -0.22 3.02 -1.64
CA SER A 292 -1.31 2.40 -2.43
C SER A 292 -1.02 0.96 -2.88
N ARG A 293 0.14 0.39 -2.52
CA ARG A 293 0.58 -0.94 -2.96
C ARG A 293 0.57 -1.97 -1.85
N GLY A 294 -0.17 -1.72 -0.77
CA GLY A 294 -0.19 -2.54 0.44
C GLY A 294 -0.53 -4.01 0.19
N LEU A 295 -1.51 -4.31 -0.66
CA LEU A 295 -1.87 -5.68 -1.03
C LEU A 295 -0.72 -6.48 -1.66
N ILE A 296 0.16 -5.79 -2.41
CA ILE A 296 1.32 -6.42 -3.04
C ILE A 296 2.52 -6.47 -2.10
N THR A 297 2.73 -5.42 -1.31
CA THR A 297 3.98 -5.28 -0.56
C THR A 297 3.90 -5.75 0.90
N ALA A 298 2.74 -5.64 1.56
CA ALA A 298 2.65 -5.95 2.98
C ALA A 298 2.78 -7.45 3.29
N PRO A 299 2.15 -8.38 2.55
CA PRO A 299 2.36 -9.81 2.80
C PRO A 299 3.82 -10.25 2.63
N LEU A 300 4.46 -9.85 1.53
CA LEU A 300 5.87 -10.16 1.29
C LEU A 300 6.81 -9.48 2.31
N SER A 301 6.43 -8.34 2.85
CA SER A 301 7.17 -7.68 3.92
C SER A 301 7.06 -8.44 5.25
N GLY A 302 5.96 -9.14 5.48
CA GLY A 302 5.82 -10.09 6.58
C GLY A 302 6.84 -11.22 6.49
N GLU A 303 6.95 -11.86 5.31
CA GLU A 303 7.96 -12.88 5.05
C GLU A 303 9.39 -12.35 5.22
N LEU A 304 9.66 -11.13 4.76
CA LEU A 304 10.96 -10.49 4.94
C LEU A 304 11.31 -10.29 6.42
N LEU A 305 10.33 -9.89 7.24
CA LEU A 305 10.54 -9.76 8.69
C LEU A 305 10.73 -11.11 9.36
N ALA A 306 9.94 -12.12 9.01
CA ALA A 306 10.10 -13.47 9.53
C ALA A 306 11.50 -14.01 9.23
N ALA A 307 11.97 -13.87 7.99
CA ALA A 307 13.32 -14.28 7.60
C ALA A 307 14.42 -13.58 8.41
N TRP A 308 14.27 -12.31 8.75
CA TRP A 308 15.22 -11.62 9.63
C TRP A 308 15.16 -12.10 11.09
N LEU A 309 13.94 -12.36 11.59
CA LEU A 309 13.73 -12.82 12.96
C LEU A 309 14.28 -14.23 13.20
N ASP A 310 14.07 -15.11 12.24
CA ASP A 310 14.42 -16.53 12.32
C ASP A 310 15.80 -16.82 11.70
N ASN A 311 16.50 -15.78 11.20
CA ASN A 311 17.79 -15.89 10.52
C ASN A 311 17.75 -16.85 9.31
N GLU A 312 16.67 -16.75 8.54
CA GLU A 312 16.43 -17.53 7.32
C GLU A 312 16.91 -16.79 6.06
N PRO A 313 17.04 -17.49 4.92
CA PRO A 313 17.28 -16.84 3.63
C PRO A 313 16.21 -15.82 3.29
N LEU A 314 16.63 -14.64 2.84
CA LEU A 314 15.69 -13.57 2.50
C LEU A 314 14.80 -13.95 1.30
N PRO A 315 13.49 -13.63 1.32
CA PRO A 315 12.57 -13.92 0.22
C PRO A 315 12.77 -12.96 -0.98
N LEU A 316 13.69 -12.03 -0.86
CA LEU A 316 14.02 -10.98 -1.83
C LEU A 316 15.54 -10.86 -2.01
N PRO A 317 16.03 -10.38 -3.16
CA PRO A 317 17.42 -9.98 -3.30
C PRO A 317 17.83 -9.01 -2.19
N ARG A 318 19.03 -9.20 -1.65
CA ARG A 318 19.55 -8.38 -0.54
C ARG A 318 19.45 -6.87 -0.81
N SER A 319 19.77 -6.44 -2.02
CA SER A 319 19.67 -5.03 -2.42
C SER A 319 18.24 -4.47 -2.32
N VAL A 320 17.22 -5.29 -2.57
CA VAL A 320 15.80 -4.90 -2.44
C VAL A 320 15.40 -4.85 -0.96
N ALA A 321 15.83 -5.81 -0.16
CA ALA A 321 15.59 -5.83 1.28
C ALA A 321 16.24 -4.61 1.97
N GLU A 322 17.50 -4.30 1.64
CA GLU A 322 18.21 -3.11 2.11
C GLU A 322 17.53 -1.80 1.68
N ALA A 323 16.98 -1.75 0.46
CA ALA A 323 16.22 -0.60 -0.02
C ALA A 323 14.92 -0.36 0.76
N CYS A 324 14.40 -1.37 1.46
CA CYS A 324 13.23 -1.25 2.34
C CYS A 324 13.60 -0.94 3.80
N HIS A 325 14.88 -1.04 4.18
CA HIS A 325 15.34 -0.90 5.56
C HIS A 325 15.06 0.50 6.14
N PRO A 326 14.58 0.64 7.41
CA PRO A 326 14.24 1.92 8.01
C PRO A 326 15.42 2.90 8.08
N ASN A 327 16.64 2.43 8.36
CA ASN A 327 17.84 3.26 8.50
C ASN A 327 18.24 4.01 7.22
N ARG A 328 17.70 3.63 6.04
CA ARG A 328 17.98 4.34 4.78
C ARG A 328 17.67 5.84 4.85
N PHE A 329 16.67 6.21 5.64
CA PHE A 329 16.30 7.62 5.81
C PHE A 329 17.24 8.35 6.77
N ALA A 330 17.64 7.72 7.87
CA ALA A 330 18.60 8.28 8.82
C ALA A 330 19.96 8.50 8.14
N VAL A 331 20.46 7.53 7.36
CA VAL A 331 21.67 7.64 6.56
C VAL A 331 21.56 8.79 5.55
N ARG A 332 20.48 8.86 4.78
CA ARG A 332 20.25 9.95 3.81
C ARG A 332 20.19 11.32 4.49
N ALA A 333 19.60 11.42 5.67
CA ALA A 333 19.53 12.66 6.43
C ALA A 333 20.92 13.12 6.91
N LEU A 334 21.76 12.20 7.41
CA LEU A 334 23.14 12.49 7.79
C LEU A 334 23.96 13.01 6.58
N ILE A 335 23.93 12.32 5.46
CA ILE A 335 24.66 12.71 4.25
C ILE A 335 24.21 14.10 3.75
N ARG A 336 22.91 14.36 3.70
CA ARG A 336 22.35 15.64 3.20
C ARG A 336 22.65 16.83 4.12
N SER A 337 22.82 16.61 5.42
CA SER A 337 23.11 17.69 6.36
C SER A 337 24.47 18.38 6.11
N ASN A 338 25.34 17.78 5.33
CA ASN A 338 26.61 18.38 4.86
C ASN A 338 26.39 19.34 3.68
N VAL A 339 25.51 18.98 2.74
CA VAL A 339 25.24 19.77 1.52
C VAL A 339 24.62 21.13 1.87
N ALA A 340 23.81 21.19 2.94
CA ALA A 340 23.19 22.42 3.39
C ALA A 340 24.18 23.41 4.07
N LYS A 341 25.37 22.96 4.49
CA LYS A 341 26.41 23.78 5.10
C LYS A 341 27.42 24.34 4.11
N ASN A 342 27.49 23.84 2.87
CA ASN A 342 28.31 24.31 1.77
C ASN A 342 27.43 24.51 0.53
N PRO A 343 26.65 25.62 0.42
CA PRO A 343 26.09 26.02 -0.86
C PRO A 343 27.24 26.49 -1.75
N GLN A 344 27.53 25.72 -2.84
CA GLN A 344 28.37 26.17 -3.93
C GLN A 344 27.66 27.25 -4.76
#